data_1f8dae3dd579300ca3b8a2ed8c9c264a
#
_entry.id   1f8dae3dd579300ca3b8a2ed8c9c264a
#
_cell.length_a   1.000
_cell.length_b   1.000
_cell.length_c   1.000
_cell.angle_alpha   90.00
_cell.angle_beta   90.00
_cell.angle_gamma   90.00
#
_symmetry.space_group_name_H-M   'P 1'
#
loop_
_entity.id
_entity.type
_entity.pdbx_description
1 polymer ?
#
loop_
_entity_poly.entity_id
_entity_poly.type
_entity_poly.pdbx_seq_one_letter_code
_entity_poly.pdbx_strand_id
1 'polypeptide(L)'
;MRRRAGGGTPPSGIPLPSALPRPAGSTPPPSGDPSGAVPARLGLLPPPEEPDALEAWYLNRTPFDRGPLAGATWQGEIDRAVLWLDALPYSGRAVELGAGIGFWTVLLASRGDVSAYDAREDRLTRARQRLLAHGLKAHLHPRKLLEGPEGEPAGLVLLPFLLSQLAAEPRAQQVEVAHSWLAKGGRLALIDLAPPNLDPSTLEQATSEMLGGRFTEIVSEPLGRHLILISALAK
;
A
#
# COMPACT_ATOMS: atom_id res chain seq x y z
N MET A 1 -17.43 49.86 8.13
CA MET A 1 -17.65 48.83 7.08
C MET A 1 -16.92 47.57 7.48
N ARG A 2 -17.64 46.57 8.00
CA ARG A 2 -17.07 45.26 8.40
C ARG A 2 -17.31 44.28 7.26
N ARG A 3 -16.23 43.74 6.65
CA ARG A 3 -16.32 42.64 5.68
C ARG A 3 -16.49 41.31 6.41
N ARG A 4 -17.57 40.62 6.12
CA ARG A 4 -17.85 39.24 6.59
C ARG A 4 -16.91 38.27 5.83
N ALA A 5 -16.17 37.47 6.57
CA ALA A 5 -15.49 36.31 6.04
C ALA A 5 -16.52 35.22 5.72
N GLY A 6 -16.58 34.82 4.45
CA GLY A 6 -17.40 33.70 4.02
C GLY A 6 -16.69 32.38 4.40
N GLY A 7 -17.29 31.64 5.34
CA GLY A 7 -16.90 30.27 5.62
C GLY A 7 -17.36 29.39 4.47
N GLY A 8 -16.43 28.94 3.63
CA GLY A 8 -16.65 27.86 2.68
C GLY A 8 -16.60 26.53 3.39
N THR A 9 -17.71 25.84 3.42
CA THR A 9 -17.81 24.44 3.85
C THR A 9 -17.01 23.60 2.86
N PRO A 10 -16.13 22.66 3.30
CA PRO A 10 -15.46 21.75 2.39
C PRO A 10 -16.50 20.86 1.68
N PRO A 11 -16.30 20.49 0.42
CA PRO A 11 -17.21 19.61 -0.29
C PRO A 11 -17.24 18.25 0.39
N SER A 12 -18.42 17.86 0.80
CA SER A 12 -18.72 16.54 1.40
C SER A 12 -18.36 15.43 0.44
N GLY A 13 -17.50 14.51 0.90
CA GLY A 13 -17.50 13.12 0.50
C GLY A 13 -17.33 12.84 -1.00
N ILE A 14 -16.08 12.72 -1.47
CA ILE A 14 -15.81 11.85 -2.62
C ILE A 14 -16.17 10.45 -2.13
N PRO A 15 -17.13 9.74 -2.76
CA PRO A 15 -17.41 8.37 -2.38
C PRO A 15 -16.11 7.57 -2.59
N LEU A 16 -15.63 6.94 -1.53
CA LEU A 16 -14.60 5.90 -1.64
C LEU A 16 -15.03 4.97 -2.77
N PRO A 17 -14.13 4.51 -3.63
CA PRO A 17 -14.48 3.63 -4.73
C PRO A 17 -15.22 2.44 -4.14
N SER A 18 -16.54 2.46 -4.24
CA SER A 18 -17.40 1.31 -3.94
C SER A 18 -16.80 0.14 -4.68
N ALA A 19 -16.64 -0.98 -4.01
CA ALA A 19 -16.10 -2.20 -4.56
C ALA A 19 -16.46 -2.32 -6.04
N LEU A 20 -15.44 -2.39 -6.90
CA LEU A 20 -15.60 -2.47 -8.35
C LEU A 20 -16.75 -3.42 -8.69
N PRO A 21 -17.63 -3.09 -9.64
CA PRO A 21 -18.80 -3.91 -9.95
C PRO A 21 -18.36 -5.34 -10.24
N ARG A 22 -18.94 -6.30 -9.52
CA ARG A 22 -18.71 -7.72 -9.74
C ARG A 22 -19.19 -8.06 -11.14
N PRO A 23 -18.39 -8.74 -11.99
CA PRO A 23 -18.88 -9.27 -13.24
C PRO A 23 -19.95 -10.32 -12.94
N ALA A 24 -21.13 -10.17 -13.54
CA ALA A 24 -22.19 -11.16 -13.50
C ALA A 24 -21.70 -12.43 -14.20
N GLY A 25 -21.73 -13.57 -13.50
CA GLY A 25 -21.54 -14.90 -14.09
C GLY A 25 -20.27 -15.63 -13.69
N SER A 26 -20.05 -15.93 -12.41
CA SER A 26 -19.11 -16.97 -12.00
C SER A 26 -19.87 -18.13 -11.36
N THR A 27 -19.91 -19.27 -12.04
CA THR A 27 -20.34 -20.56 -11.50
C THR A 27 -19.37 -20.97 -10.37
N PRO A 28 -19.87 -21.46 -9.22
CA PRO A 28 -19.01 -21.97 -8.16
C PRO A 28 -18.29 -23.25 -8.61
N PRO A 29 -17.03 -23.44 -8.21
CA PRO A 29 -16.29 -24.66 -8.49
C PRO A 29 -16.87 -25.84 -7.68
N PRO A 30 -16.67 -27.10 -8.14
CA PRO A 30 -17.20 -28.29 -7.50
C PRO A 30 -16.57 -28.52 -6.11
N SER A 31 -17.40 -28.93 -5.17
CA SER A 31 -17.04 -29.31 -3.81
C SER A 31 -16.16 -30.58 -3.80
N GLY A 32 -14.89 -30.40 -3.41
CA GLY A 32 -13.91 -31.49 -3.22
C GLY A 32 -13.72 -31.85 -1.75
N ASP A 33 -13.72 -33.07 -1.51
CA ASP A 33 -13.41 -34.03 -0.45
C ASP A 33 -12.85 -33.53 0.91
N PRO A 34 -13.47 -33.92 2.05
CA PRO A 34 -13.00 -33.57 3.37
C PRO A 34 -12.03 -34.64 3.93
N SER A 35 -10.82 -34.76 3.43
CA SER A 35 -9.78 -35.53 4.10
C SER A 35 -9.03 -34.63 5.09
N GLY A 36 -9.19 -34.92 6.37
CA GLY A 36 -8.72 -34.14 7.50
C GLY A 36 -7.20 -34.13 7.74
N ALA A 37 -6.45 -33.56 6.85
CA ALA A 37 -5.09 -33.10 7.13
C ALA A 37 -5.14 -31.60 7.48
N VAL A 38 -4.78 -31.23 8.71
CA VAL A 38 -4.59 -29.83 9.09
C VAL A 38 -3.53 -29.26 8.14
N PRO A 39 -3.89 -28.36 7.23
CA PRO A 39 -2.90 -27.85 6.29
C PRO A 39 -1.87 -27.04 7.04
N ALA A 40 -0.60 -27.26 6.70
CA ALA A 40 0.50 -26.41 7.10
C ALA A 40 0.08 -24.93 6.99
N ARG A 41 0.45 -24.12 7.98
CA ARG A 41 0.18 -22.67 8.01
C ARG A 41 0.66 -22.07 6.71
N LEU A 42 -0.27 -21.83 5.81
CA LEU A 42 0.02 -21.15 4.57
C LEU A 42 0.16 -19.66 4.91
N GLY A 43 1.40 -19.17 4.95
CA GLY A 43 1.66 -17.75 4.90
C GLY A 43 0.96 -17.14 3.67
N LEU A 44 0.68 -15.87 3.73
CA LEU A 44 0.21 -15.16 2.54
C LEU A 44 1.27 -15.31 1.45
N LEU A 45 0.81 -15.61 0.25
CA LEU A 45 1.68 -15.58 -0.90
C LEU A 45 2.08 -14.12 -1.17
N PRO A 46 3.33 -13.86 -1.52
CA PRO A 46 3.75 -12.52 -1.92
C PRO A 46 2.91 -12.02 -3.10
N PRO A 47 2.80 -10.70 -3.28
CA PRO A 47 2.11 -10.15 -4.44
C PRO A 47 2.68 -10.72 -5.73
N PRO A 48 1.83 -11.20 -6.64
CA PRO A 48 2.28 -11.75 -7.91
C PRO A 48 2.86 -10.67 -8.82
N GLU A 49 3.71 -11.06 -9.74
CA GLU A 49 4.37 -10.12 -10.64
C GLU A 49 3.46 -9.65 -11.77
N GLU A 50 2.62 -10.52 -12.32
CA GLU A 50 1.77 -10.21 -13.46
C GLU A 50 0.61 -9.27 -13.10
N PRO A 51 0.31 -8.24 -13.93
CA PRO A 51 -0.69 -7.21 -13.60
C PRO A 51 -2.09 -7.76 -13.30
N ASP A 52 -2.58 -8.71 -14.08
CA ASP A 52 -3.91 -9.28 -13.87
C ASP A 52 -3.97 -10.16 -12.60
N ALA A 53 -2.89 -10.90 -12.33
CA ALA A 53 -2.76 -11.67 -11.10
C ALA A 53 -2.63 -10.76 -9.88
N LEU A 54 -1.92 -9.65 -9.98
CA LEU A 54 -1.79 -8.64 -8.93
C LEU A 54 -3.13 -7.96 -8.65
N GLU A 55 -3.91 -7.64 -9.67
CA GLU A 55 -5.26 -7.11 -9.50
C GLU A 55 -6.17 -8.11 -8.79
N ALA A 56 -6.12 -9.38 -9.22
CA ALA A 56 -6.87 -10.45 -8.59
C ALA A 56 -6.44 -10.67 -7.12
N TRP A 57 -5.15 -10.49 -6.82
CA TRP A 57 -4.61 -10.58 -5.46
C TRP A 57 -5.18 -9.47 -4.55
N TYR A 58 -5.17 -8.20 -4.98
CA TYR A 58 -5.77 -7.10 -4.23
C TYR A 58 -7.27 -7.32 -3.99
N LEU A 59 -7.99 -7.83 -4.99
CA LEU A 59 -9.44 -8.04 -4.93
C LEU A 59 -9.80 -9.41 -4.32
N ASN A 60 -8.83 -10.16 -3.81
CA ASN A 60 -9.00 -11.51 -3.29
C ASN A 60 -9.65 -12.49 -4.28
N ARG A 61 -9.32 -12.36 -5.56
CA ARG A 61 -9.78 -13.24 -6.63
C ARG A 61 -8.82 -14.39 -6.94
N THR A 62 -7.73 -14.49 -6.22
CA THR A 62 -6.71 -15.53 -6.31
C THR A 62 -6.53 -16.23 -4.98
N PRO A 63 -5.78 -17.31 -4.95
CA PRO A 63 -5.86 -18.40 -3.99
C PRO A 63 -5.38 -18.10 -2.57
N PHE A 64 -5.63 -16.93 -2.01
CA PHE A 64 -5.93 -16.90 -0.59
C PHE A 64 -7.12 -17.81 -0.27
N ASP A 65 -7.53 -18.59 -1.29
CA ASP A 65 -8.77 -19.32 -1.36
C ASP A 65 -8.85 -20.40 -0.29
N ARG A 66 -9.27 -19.93 0.87
CA ARG A 66 -9.70 -20.76 1.98
C ARG A 66 -11.13 -20.48 2.33
N GLY A 67 -11.88 -20.14 1.33
CA GLY A 67 -13.30 -19.87 1.44
C GLY A 67 -13.63 -18.38 1.64
N PRO A 68 -14.91 -18.05 1.57
CA PRO A 68 -15.42 -16.69 1.56
C PRO A 68 -15.04 -15.86 2.80
N LEU A 69 -14.78 -16.49 3.94
CA LEU A 69 -14.40 -15.79 5.17
C LEU A 69 -12.96 -15.26 5.11
N ALA A 70 -12.04 -16.00 4.50
CA ALA A 70 -10.65 -15.53 4.35
C ALA A 70 -10.57 -14.32 3.41
N GLY A 71 -11.36 -14.33 2.32
CA GLY A 71 -11.48 -13.22 1.41
C GLY A 71 -12.09 -11.96 2.02
N ALA A 72 -13.14 -12.14 2.79
CA ALA A 72 -13.76 -11.03 3.51
C ALA A 72 -12.80 -10.39 4.52
N THR A 73 -11.96 -11.21 5.20
CA THR A 73 -10.95 -10.70 6.14
C THR A 73 -9.88 -9.90 5.40
N TRP A 74 -9.33 -10.42 4.29
CA TRP A 74 -8.34 -9.72 3.48
C TRP A 74 -8.86 -8.39 2.96
N GLN A 75 -10.06 -8.38 2.36
CA GLN A 75 -10.67 -7.13 1.86
C GLN A 75 -10.86 -6.13 3.00
N GLY A 76 -11.33 -6.58 4.16
CA GLY A 76 -11.50 -5.72 5.33
C GLY A 76 -10.17 -5.17 5.88
N GLU A 77 -9.05 -5.89 5.72
CA GLU A 77 -7.72 -5.38 6.06
C GLU A 77 -7.25 -4.33 5.05
N ILE A 78 -7.42 -4.59 3.75
CA ILE A 78 -7.11 -3.61 2.69
C ILE A 78 -7.93 -2.33 2.88
N ASP A 79 -9.24 -2.44 3.14
CA ASP A 79 -10.11 -1.27 3.33
C ASP A 79 -9.65 -0.43 4.55
N ARG A 80 -9.24 -1.08 5.64
CA ARG A 80 -8.68 -0.37 6.80
C ARG A 80 -7.32 0.25 6.52
N ALA A 81 -6.46 -0.41 5.73
CA ALA A 81 -5.18 0.16 5.30
C ALA A 81 -5.39 1.39 4.41
N VAL A 82 -6.41 1.40 3.55
CA VAL A 82 -6.82 2.58 2.78
C VAL A 82 -7.22 3.73 3.71
N LEU A 83 -8.08 3.47 4.71
CA LEU A 83 -8.48 4.48 5.68
C LEU A 83 -7.32 5.00 6.52
N TRP A 84 -6.41 4.11 6.92
CA TRP A 84 -5.20 4.49 7.64
C TRP A 84 -4.31 5.41 6.81
N LEU A 85 -4.03 5.04 5.56
CA LEU A 85 -3.20 5.86 4.67
C LEU A 85 -3.85 7.21 4.37
N ASP A 86 -5.17 7.22 4.19
CA ASP A 86 -5.93 8.47 3.96
C ASP A 86 -5.87 9.42 5.17
N ALA A 87 -5.83 8.89 6.37
CA ALA A 87 -5.73 9.66 7.61
C ALA A 87 -4.33 10.17 7.93
N LEU A 88 -3.27 9.64 7.29
CA LEU A 88 -1.90 10.07 7.57
C LEU A 88 -1.68 11.53 7.17
N PRO A 89 -1.22 12.38 8.10
CA PRO A 89 -0.90 13.77 7.78
C PRO A 89 0.42 13.86 7.01
N TYR A 90 0.42 14.57 5.90
CA TYR A 90 1.61 15.00 5.17
C TYR A 90 1.32 16.27 4.38
N SER A 91 2.33 16.95 3.93
CA SER A 91 2.23 18.14 3.08
C SER A 91 3.15 18.01 1.87
N GLY A 92 2.80 18.69 0.78
CA GLY A 92 3.55 18.62 -0.47
C GLY A 92 3.23 17.33 -1.26
N ARG A 93 4.17 16.93 -2.11
CA ARG A 93 3.98 15.77 -2.96
C ARG A 93 4.14 14.44 -2.23
N ALA A 94 3.48 13.42 -2.73
CA ALA A 94 3.71 12.03 -2.35
C ALA A 94 4.58 11.29 -3.38
N VAL A 95 5.35 10.35 -2.90
CA VAL A 95 6.12 9.40 -3.73
C VAL A 95 5.68 7.98 -3.37
N GLU A 96 5.40 7.16 -4.36
CA GLU A 96 5.11 5.75 -4.20
C GLU A 96 6.21 4.92 -4.87
N LEU A 97 6.87 4.05 -4.10
CA LEU A 97 7.90 3.15 -4.59
C LEU A 97 7.33 1.72 -4.64
N GLY A 98 7.26 1.15 -5.83
CA GLY A 98 6.57 -0.12 -6.08
C GLY A 98 5.08 0.07 -6.37
N ALA A 99 4.75 1.02 -7.25
CA ALA A 99 3.37 1.40 -7.55
C ALA A 99 2.51 0.27 -8.13
N GLY A 100 3.14 -0.73 -8.73
CA GLY A 100 2.44 -1.84 -9.34
C GLY A 100 1.37 -1.36 -10.33
N ILE A 101 0.16 -1.85 -10.14
CA ILE A 101 -1.01 -1.50 -10.98
C ILE A 101 -1.74 -0.22 -10.54
N GLY A 102 -1.13 0.59 -9.68
CA GLY A 102 -1.68 1.88 -9.26
C GLY A 102 -2.82 1.82 -8.24
N PHE A 103 -2.90 0.75 -7.46
CA PHE A 103 -3.97 0.61 -6.46
C PHE A 103 -3.91 1.73 -5.42
N TRP A 104 -2.74 1.96 -4.82
CA TRP A 104 -2.52 3.03 -3.83
C TRP A 104 -2.28 4.39 -4.50
N THR A 105 -1.74 4.39 -5.73
CA THR A 105 -1.53 5.62 -6.50
C THR A 105 -2.83 6.41 -6.68
N VAL A 106 -3.96 5.74 -6.90
CA VAL A 106 -5.28 6.39 -7.01
C VAL A 106 -5.64 7.13 -5.73
N LEU A 107 -5.44 6.51 -4.57
CA LEU A 107 -5.71 7.15 -3.28
C LEU A 107 -4.81 8.37 -3.07
N LEU A 108 -3.51 8.24 -3.31
CA LEU A 108 -2.58 9.35 -3.17
C LEU A 108 -2.89 10.49 -4.15
N ALA A 109 -3.21 10.15 -5.41
CA ALA A 109 -3.55 11.14 -6.45
C ALA A 109 -4.88 11.87 -6.18
N SER A 110 -5.80 11.30 -5.41
CA SER A 110 -7.00 12.00 -4.98
C SER A 110 -6.72 13.09 -3.93
N ARG A 111 -5.55 13.03 -3.28
CA ARG A 111 -5.12 13.98 -2.25
C ARG A 111 -4.17 15.06 -2.74
N GLY A 112 -3.51 14.84 -3.89
CA GLY A 112 -2.58 15.84 -4.41
C GLY A 112 -1.58 15.30 -5.42
N ASP A 113 -0.44 15.96 -5.51
CA ASP A 113 0.62 15.61 -6.45
C ASP A 113 1.33 14.30 -6.04
N VAL A 114 1.44 13.38 -7.02
CA VAL A 114 2.02 12.05 -6.82
C VAL A 114 2.99 11.71 -7.94
N SER A 115 4.17 11.23 -7.53
CA SER A 115 5.10 10.52 -8.41
C SER A 115 5.17 9.05 -8.00
N ALA A 116 4.85 8.16 -8.91
CA ALA A 116 4.77 6.73 -8.65
C ALA A 116 5.76 5.96 -9.54
N TYR A 117 6.51 5.07 -8.92
CA TYR A 117 7.65 4.37 -9.52
C TYR A 117 7.44 2.85 -9.47
N ASP A 118 7.65 2.18 -10.60
CA ASP A 118 7.71 0.73 -10.69
C ASP A 118 8.71 0.33 -11.78
N ALA A 119 9.36 -0.81 -11.62
CA ALA A 119 10.33 -1.29 -12.61
C ALA A 119 9.66 -1.86 -13.88
N ARG A 120 8.37 -2.19 -13.81
CA ARG A 120 7.62 -2.86 -14.88
C ARG A 120 6.68 -1.89 -15.58
N GLU A 121 6.93 -1.62 -16.87
CA GLU A 121 6.11 -0.72 -17.69
C GLU A 121 4.68 -1.26 -17.92
N ASP A 122 4.49 -2.58 -17.97
CA ASP A 122 3.17 -3.19 -18.10
C ASP A 122 2.28 -2.89 -16.88
N ARG A 123 2.86 -2.91 -15.67
CA ARG A 123 2.17 -2.49 -14.45
C ARG A 123 1.83 -1.00 -14.47
N LEU A 124 2.76 -0.14 -14.87
CA LEU A 124 2.51 1.29 -15.01
C LEU A 124 1.45 1.60 -16.09
N THR A 125 1.40 0.81 -17.14
CA THR A 125 0.33 0.92 -18.14
C THR A 125 -1.04 0.64 -17.50
N ARG A 126 -1.14 -0.38 -16.67
CA ARG A 126 -2.38 -0.67 -15.92
C ARG A 126 -2.68 0.44 -14.90
N ALA A 127 -1.66 0.97 -14.20
CA ALA A 127 -1.82 2.11 -13.30
C ALA A 127 -2.37 3.35 -14.01
N ARG A 128 -1.87 3.65 -15.21
CA ARG A 128 -2.34 4.77 -16.04
C ARG A 128 -3.81 4.60 -16.43
N GLN A 129 -4.23 3.40 -16.83
CA GLN A 129 -5.63 3.08 -17.13
C GLN A 129 -6.52 3.26 -15.91
N ARG A 130 -6.07 2.81 -14.75
CA ARG A 130 -6.79 2.95 -13.48
C ARG A 130 -6.97 4.42 -13.08
N LEU A 131 -5.92 5.22 -13.12
CA LEU A 131 -5.99 6.66 -12.86
C LEU A 131 -6.97 7.36 -13.81
N LEU A 132 -6.89 7.04 -15.09
CA LEU A 132 -7.80 7.60 -16.11
C LEU A 132 -9.27 7.24 -15.80
N ALA A 133 -9.55 6.01 -15.41
CA ALA A 133 -10.90 5.57 -15.05
C ALA A 133 -11.48 6.33 -13.84
N HIS A 134 -10.61 6.85 -12.97
CA HIS A 134 -11.01 7.69 -11.82
C HIS A 134 -10.91 9.19 -12.10
N GLY A 135 -10.55 9.61 -13.32
CA GLY A 135 -10.36 11.03 -13.67
C GLY A 135 -9.17 11.68 -12.95
N LEU A 136 -8.21 10.88 -12.49
CA LEU A 136 -7.04 11.32 -11.73
C LEU A 136 -5.78 11.33 -12.60
N LYS A 137 -4.75 12.03 -12.12
CA LYS A 137 -3.42 12.10 -12.74
C LYS A 137 -2.34 11.83 -11.70
N ALA A 138 -1.26 11.19 -12.13
CA ALA A 138 -0.03 11.01 -11.38
C ALA A 138 1.15 10.94 -12.37
N HIS A 139 2.35 11.24 -11.89
CA HIS A 139 3.59 11.07 -12.64
C HIS A 139 4.07 9.64 -12.49
N LEU A 140 3.96 8.84 -13.55
CA LEU A 140 4.33 7.43 -13.56
C LEU A 140 5.69 7.25 -14.23
N HIS A 141 6.63 6.65 -13.51
CA HIS A 141 8.02 6.51 -13.94
C HIS A 141 8.46 5.04 -13.93
N PRO A 142 8.92 4.48 -15.09
CA PRO A 142 9.54 3.18 -15.14
C PRO A 142 10.95 3.27 -14.53
N ARG A 143 11.14 2.71 -13.34
CA ARG A 143 12.39 2.85 -12.61
C ARG A 143 12.63 1.71 -11.65
N LYS A 144 13.90 1.32 -11.46
CA LYS A 144 14.30 0.36 -10.43
C LYS A 144 14.18 0.99 -9.05
N LEU A 145 13.67 0.24 -8.09
CA LEU A 145 13.30 0.73 -6.77
C LEU A 145 14.47 1.22 -5.91
N LEU A 146 15.69 0.72 -6.17
CA LEU A 146 16.90 1.12 -5.46
C LEU A 146 17.61 2.36 -6.06
N GLU A 147 17.04 2.95 -7.09
CA GLU A 147 17.57 4.19 -7.64
C GLU A 147 17.14 5.37 -6.77
N GLY A 148 18.09 6.26 -6.48
CA GLY A 148 17.88 7.38 -5.59
C GLY A 148 16.87 8.42 -6.10
N PRO A 149 16.62 9.50 -5.37
CA PRO A 149 15.55 10.44 -5.66
C PRO A 149 15.76 11.24 -6.95
N GLU A 150 14.64 11.60 -7.57
CA GLU A 150 14.55 12.60 -8.62
C GLU A 150 13.55 13.70 -8.23
N GLY A 151 13.91 14.94 -8.54
CA GLY A 151 13.07 16.11 -8.27
C GLY A 151 13.05 16.51 -6.78
N GLU A 152 12.01 17.24 -6.41
CA GLU A 152 11.87 17.81 -5.07
C GLU A 152 11.64 16.73 -4.00
N PRO A 153 12.12 16.93 -2.77
CA PRO A 153 11.84 16.03 -1.66
C PRO A 153 10.33 15.88 -1.41
N ALA A 154 9.94 14.68 -0.99
CA ALA A 154 8.54 14.33 -0.77
C ALA A 154 8.09 14.55 0.67
N GLY A 155 6.85 14.97 0.87
CA GLY A 155 6.22 15.01 2.17
C GLY A 155 5.75 13.64 2.65
N LEU A 156 5.51 12.71 1.72
CA LEU A 156 5.19 11.31 1.99
C LEU A 156 5.93 10.39 1.02
N VAL A 157 6.51 9.31 1.55
CA VAL A 157 6.97 8.16 0.76
C VAL A 157 6.19 6.93 1.20
N LEU A 158 5.51 6.28 0.26
CA LEU A 158 4.78 5.03 0.48
C LEU A 158 5.54 3.85 -0.14
N LEU A 159 5.70 2.77 0.61
CA LEU A 159 6.18 1.47 0.13
C LEU A 159 5.11 0.41 0.39
N PRO A 160 4.29 0.07 -0.61
CA PRO A 160 3.26 -0.95 -0.44
C PRO A 160 3.80 -2.34 -0.83
N PHE A 161 3.74 -3.30 0.10
CA PHE A 161 4.09 -4.71 -0.11
C PHE A 161 5.47 -4.96 -0.72
N LEU A 162 6.42 -4.10 -0.38
CA LEU A 162 7.75 -4.15 -0.98
C LEU A 162 8.76 -4.84 -0.07
N LEU A 163 8.79 -4.47 1.21
CA LEU A 163 9.86 -4.90 2.10
C LEU A 163 9.77 -6.38 2.47
N SER A 164 8.57 -6.95 2.55
CA SER A 164 8.36 -8.39 2.79
C SER A 164 8.91 -9.28 1.69
N GLN A 165 9.08 -8.74 0.48
CA GLN A 165 9.62 -9.47 -0.67
C GLN A 165 11.16 -9.44 -0.74
N LEU A 166 11.80 -8.62 0.08
CA LEU A 166 13.24 -8.40 0.06
C LEU A 166 13.95 -9.19 1.15
N ALA A 167 15.14 -9.69 0.86
CA ALA A 167 16.08 -10.17 1.86
C ALA A 167 16.54 -9.02 2.78
N ALA A 168 17.21 -9.32 3.90
CA ALA A 168 17.52 -8.32 4.92
C ALA A 168 18.38 -7.15 4.40
N GLU A 169 19.42 -7.43 3.63
CA GLU A 169 20.32 -6.39 3.11
C GLU A 169 19.65 -5.48 2.06
N PRO A 170 18.99 -5.98 0.99
CA PRO A 170 18.21 -5.14 0.08
C PRO A 170 17.08 -4.38 0.78
N ARG A 171 16.49 -4.93 1.84
CA ARG A 171 15.45 -4.26 2.65
C ARG A 171 16.01 -3.03 3.35
N ALA A 172 17.16 -3.14 4.00
CA ALA A 172 17.83 -2.01 4.65
C ALA A 172 18.18 -0.92 3.62
N GLN A 173 18.71 -1.31 2.48
CA GLN A 173 19.02 -0.40 1.38
C GLN A 173 17.76 0.30 0.85
N GLN A 174 16.64 -0.42 0.74
CA GLN A 174 15.37 0.18 0.30
C GLN A 174 14.86 1.22 1.29
N VAL A 175 15.03 1.00 2.59
CA VAL A 175 14.69 1.99 3.63
C VAL A 175 15.57 3.24 3.51
N GLU A 176 16.86 3.08 3.21
CA GLU A 176 17.78 4.21 2.97
C GLU A 176 17.35 5.01 1.73
N VAL A 177 17.04 4.33 0.65
CA VAL A 177 16.52 4.97 -0.56
C VAL A 177 15.22 5.71 -0.25
N ALA A 178 14.27 5.09 0.45
CA ALA A 178 13.02 5.75 0.83
C ALA A 178 13.26 6.99 1.69
N HIS A 179 14.20 6.92 2.64
CA HIS A 179 14.57 8.09 3.44
C HIS A 179 15.14 9.21 2.59
N SER A 180 15.98 8.91 1.59
CA SER A 180 16.58 9.92 0.70
C SER A 180 15.55 10.65 -0.18
N TRP A 181 14.35 10.10 -0.36
CA TRP A 181 13.24 10.75 -1.07
C TRP A 181 12.47 11.74 -0.19
N LEU A 182 12.60 11.65 1.12
CA LEU A 182 11.81 12.45 2.05
C LEU A 182 12.41 13.84 2.30
N ALA A 183 11.55 14.82 2.41
CA ALA A 183 11.90 16.08 3.05
C ALA A 183 12.17 15.85 4.54
N LYS A 184 12.91 16.76 5.17
CA LYS A 184 13.03 16.76 6.62
C LYS A 184 11.65 16.88 7.27
N GLY A 185 11.33 15.98 8.18
CA GLY A 185 10.00 15.87 8.77
C GLY A 185 8.95 15.27 7.83
N GLY A 186 9.35 14.82 6.64
CA GLY A 186 8.48 14.03 5.75
C GLY A 186 8.17 12.66 6.34
N ARG A 187 7.09 12.06 5.91
CA ARG A 187 6.55 10.81 6.47
C ARG A 187 6.87 9.61 5.58
N LEU A 188 7.43 8.58 6.18
CA LEU A 188 7.46 7.24 5.61
C LEU A 188 6.16 6.52 5.98
N ALA A 189 5.54 5.86 5.02
CA ALA A 189 4.42 4.94 5.22
C ALA A 189 4.74 3.58 4.60
N LEU A 190 4.57 2.52 5.37
CA LEU A 190 4.71 1.15 4.91
C LEU A 190 3.39 0.42 5.12
N ILE A 191 2.95 -0.31 4.10
CA ILE A 191 1.85 -1.26 4.16
C ILE A 191 2.44 -2.57 3.67
N ASP A 192 2.59 -3.55 4.56
CA ASP A 192 3.30 -4.77 4.18
C ASP A 192 2.67 -6.02 4.80
N LEU A 193 3.12 -7.18 4.33
CA LEU A 193 2.67 -8.46 4.86
C LEU A 193 3.25 -8.70 6.25
N ALA A 194 2.38 -9.07 7.18
CA ALA A 194 2.80 -9.48 8.49
C ALA A 194 3.60 -10.80 8.41
N PRO A 195 4.76 -10.91 9.07
CA PRO A 195 5.46 -12.17 9.18
C PRO A 195 4.56 -13.24 9.80
N PRO A 196 4.68 -14.50 9.37
CA PRO A 196 3.95 -15.58 10.01
C PRO A 196 4.35 -15.66 11.50
N ASN A 197 3.35 -15.74 12.38
CA ASN A 197 3.53 -15.74 13.84
C ASN A 197 4.15 -14.44 14.41
N LEU A 198 3.83 -13.31 13.83
CA LEU A 198 4.22 -12.01 14.37
C LEU A 198 3.73 -11.90 15.82
N ASP A 199 4.68 -11.65 16.72
CA ASP A 199 4.39 -11.22 18.06
C ASP A 199 4.34 -9.69 18.11
N PRO A 200 3.20 -9.07 18.42
CA PRO A 200 3.09 -7.62 18.48
C PRO A 200 4.12 -6.96 19.40
N SER A 201 4.57 -7.63 20.45
CA SER A 201 5.57 -7.09 21.38
C SER A 201 6.96 -6.95 20.75
N THR A 202 7.26 -7.75 19.71
CA THR A 202 8.54 -7.69 18.98
C THR A 202 8.46 -6.81 17.74
N LEU A 203 7.25 -6.45 17.29
CA LEU A 203 7.07 -5.65 16.06
C LEU A 203 7.70 -4.26 16.18
N GLU A 204 7.48 -3.58 17.30
CA GLU A 204 8.03 -2.24 17.52
C GLU A 204 9.56 -2.25 17.52
N GLN A 205 10.17 -3.20 18.21
CA GLN A 205 11.62 -3.35 18.22
C GLN A 205 12.18 -3.64 16.83
N ALA A 206 11.62 -4.63 16.12
CA ALA A 206 12.03 -5.00 14.77
C ALA A 206 11.87 -3.84 13.78
N THR A 207 10.81 -3.05 13.92
CA THR A 207 10.58 -1.86 13.11
C THR A 207 11.61 -0.77 13.42
N SER A 208 11.89 -0.52 14.69
CA SER A 208 12.89 0.46 15.11
C SER A 208 14.30 0.08 14.66
N GLU A 209 14.65 -1.20 14.71
CA GLU A 209 15.92 -1.71 14.19
C GLU A 209 16.01 -1.54 12.66
N MET A 210 14.94 -1.86 11.93
CA MET A 210 14.87 -1.74 10.48
C MET A 210 14.98 -0.28 10.01
N LEU A 211 14.30 0.65 10.68
CA LEU A 211 14.30 2.06 10.30
C LEU A 211 15.56 2.79 10.77
N GLY A 212 16.22 2.26 11.79
CA GLY A 212 17.45 2.82 12.34
C GLY A 212 17.29 4.23 12.89
N GLY A 213 18.42 4.91 13.08
CA GLY A 213 18.45 6.27 13.65
C GLY A 213 17.95 7.39 12.72
N ARG A 214 17.46 7.08 11.53
CA ARG A 214 17.04 8.06 10.49
C ARG A 214 15.64 8.61 10.71
N PHE A 215 14.84 7.92 11.50
CA PHE A 215 13.44 8.26 11.72
C PHE A 215 13.12 8.52 13.18
N THR A 216 12.03 9.24 13.40
CA THR A 216 11.41 9.51 14.70
C THR A 216 9.91 9.22 14.61
N GLU A 217 9.22 9.29 15.73
CA GLU A 217 7.77 9.04 15.81
C GLU A 217 7.36 7.75 15.07
N ILE A 218 8.15 6.69 15.30
CA ILE A 218 7.90 5.40 14.69
C ILE A 218 6.67 4.78 15.34
N VAL A 219 5.66 4.52 14.54
CA VAL A 219 4.44 3.80 14.94
C VAL A 219 4.31 2.57 14.06
N SER A 220 4.18 1.42 14.67
CA SER A 220 3.95 0.15 13.98
C SER A 220 2.78 -0.58 14.60
N GLU A 221 1.87 -1.06 13.77
CA GLU A 221 0.67 -1.77 14.23
C GLU A 221 0.34 -2.95 13.31
N PRO A 222 -0.03 -4.10 13.87
CA PRO A 222 -0.61 -5.18 13.09
C PRO A 222 -2.03 -4.82 12.67
N LEU A 223 -2.37 -5.02 11.42
CA LEU A 223 -3.70 -4.81 10.91
C LEU A 223 -4.36 -6.16 10.56
N GLY A 224 -5.10 -6.69 11.51
CA GLY A 224 -5.72 -8.00 11.37
C GLY A 224 -4.72 -9.14 11.45
N ARG A 225 -4.76 -10.06 10.49
CA ARG A 225 -3.91 -11.28 10.48
C ARG A 225 -2.77 -11.21 9.48
N HIS A 226 -2.88 -10.32 8.51
CA HIS A 226 -2.07 -10.41 7.30
C HIS A 226 -1.22 -9.16 7.06
N LEU A 227 -1.61 -8.01 7.58
CA LEU A 227 -0.93 -6.76 7.30
C LEU A 227 -0.25 -6.18 8.54
N ILE A 228 0.81 -5.45 8.29
CA ILE A 228 1.41 -4.49 9.21
C ILE A 228 1.40 -3.10 8.56
N LEU A 229 1.14 -2.10 9.39
CA LEU A 229 1.20 -0.70 9.03
C LEU A 229 2.31 -0.03 9.83
N ILE A 230 3.16 0.73 9.16
CA ILE A 230 4.24 1.45 9.82
C ILE A 230 4.24 2.88 9.29
N SER A 231 4.32 3.84 10.20
CA SER A 231 4.60 5.23 9.85
C SER A 231 5.74 5.78 10.69
N ALA A 232 6.56 6.66 10.10
CA ALA A 232 7.68 7.29 10.78
C ALA A 232 7.99 8.65 10.16
N LEU A 233 8.60 9.58 10.92
CA LEU A 233 9.06 10.89 10.42
C LEU A 233 10.55 10.87 10.14
N ALA A 234 10.96 11.38 9.00
CA ALA A 234 12.36 11.59 8.64
C ALA A 234 13.00 12.71 9.52
N LYS A 235 14.20 12.48 10.01
CA LYS A 235 14.97 13.45 10.82
C LYS A 235 15.55 14.58 10.00
#